data_0dc79a3dc507bf3f72d993b95f024415
#
_entry.id   0dc79a3dc507bf3f72d993b95f024415
#
_cell.length_a   1.000
_cell.length_b   1.000
_cell.length_c   1.000
_cell.angle_alpha   90.00
_cell.angle_beta   90.00
_cell.angle_gamma   90.00
#
_symmetry.space_group_name_H-M   'P 1'
#
loop_
_entity.id
_entity.type
_entity.pdbx_description
1 polymer ?
#
loop_
_entity_poly.entity_id
_entity_poly.type
_entity_poly.pdbx_seq_one_letter_code
_entity_poly.pdbx_strand_id
1 'polypeptide(L)'
;MSFSLKVILILFLLTIINAQEFGTISGTIKEAGNGSGLPGVNVMVKGTYYGTASDLDGRYKINNISPGSYDVEISMIGYKIILKTGVLIAPNETVTLDFNMEETVLSFGEDVVVMGKKPLFDVDETSSMARVRREDIEAKVVSSVEDILSEQIGVTTQDNEIHIRGGRIDESMFVVDGFSVKDPLSGYSGNLFVNADAIEELEIVTGGYNAEYGQAMSGVVNIKLKEGRDHYEGTIKYSSDRLLSDNFNTDRIEFNLGGPDLLFQTIPTISGIDLPGRFSFFLNGYGKMYDGNLPVASKLYPHRYWNSSLMSESKADEIMSKLAGRENNDWHFLYKLTWELTAKKKLSVSYDASLNINQGFFMPRAFSSTYFPYRYMNILDNYNTVTRDTRLFNMNWTHTVSTSSFYEITVGKFTTMEHSAVQDLHWNDYEQRLDLEPINYNLDDTDLDGNIQITYGDEFYDTGFAPEWYDLSSENTRFDMDWTVHTKSGHKIKTGFEHTITDI
;
A
#
# COMPACT_ATOMS: atom_id res chain seq x y z
N MET A 1 -48.58 13.16 -54.80
CA MET A 1 -47.98 11.84 -54.43
C MET A 1 -49.11 10.82 -54.41
N SER A 2 -49.18 9.92 -55.39
CA SER A 2 -50.27 8.96 -55.55
C SER A 2 -50.35 8.00 -54.36
N PHE A 3 -51.53 7.52 -54.03
CA PHE A 3 -51.81 6.55 -52.96
C PHE A 3 -50.92 5.32 -53.06
N SER A 4 -50.61 4.87 -54.27
CA SER A 4 -49.70 3.77 -54.56
C SER A 4 -48.26 4.01 -54.07
N LEU A 5 -47.73 5.20 -54.12
CA LEU A 5 -46.41 5.57 -53.73
C LEU A 5 -46.27 5.55 -52.20
N LYS A 6 -47.31 5.91 -51.44
CA LYS A 6 -47.38 5.83 -49.97
C LYS A 6 -47.44 4.39 -49.48
N VAL A 7 -48.16 3.51 -50.17
CA VAL A 7 -48.24 2.10 -49.84
C VAL A 7 -46.90 1.41 -50.09
N ILE A 8 -46.20 1.72 -51.18
CA ILE A 8 -44.84 1.19 -51.45
C ILE A 8 -43.84 1.68 -50.43
N LEU A 9 -43.93 2.95 -49.98
CA LEU A 9 -43.04 3.51 -48.94
C LEU A 9 -43.28 2.85 -47.57
N ILE A 10 -44.55 2.54 -47.23
CA ILE A 10 -44.89 1.83 -45.98
C ILE A 10 -44.45 0.35 -46.05
N LEU A 11 -44.59 -0.30 -47.18
CA LEU A 11 -44.06 -1.67 -47.38
C LEU A 11 -42.53 -1.73 -47.34
N PHE A 12 -41.85 -0.69 -47.85
CA PHE A 12 -40.37 -0.61 -47.76
C PHE A 12 -39.90 -0.30 -46.37
N LEU A 13 -40.64 0.46 -45.56
CA LEU A 13 -40.35 0.71 -44.13
C LEU A 13 -40.59 -0.53 -43.27
N LEU A 14 -41.48 -1.43 -43.64
CA LEU A 14 -41.75 -2.69 -42.96
C LEU A 14 -40.66 -3.79 -43.18
N THR A 15 -39.82 -3.65 -44.22
CA THR A 15 -38.72 -4.59 -44.48
C THR A 15 -37.41 -4.30 -43.72
N ILE A 16 -37.36 -3.22 -42.91
CA ILE A 16 -36.20 -2.85 -42.10
C ILE A 16 -36.38 -3.32 -40.66
N ILE A 17 -37.26 -4.25 -40.37
CA ILE A 17 -37.23 -4.98 -39.09
C ILE A 17 -36.12 -6.02 -39.19
N ASN A 18 -34.87 -5.59 -38.92
CA ASN A 18 -33.80 -6.50 -38.66
C ASN A 18 -34.20 -7.25 -37.38
N ALA A 19 -34.55 -8.54 -37.51
CA ALA A 19 -34.62 -9.44 -36.38
C ALA A 19 -33.21 -9.45 -35.75
N GLN A 20 -33.08 -8.85 -34.56
CA GLN A 20 -31.83 -8.89 -33.82
C GLN A 20 -31.63 -10.33 -33.42
N GLU A 21 -30.71 -11.00 -34.09
CA GLU A 21 -30.37 -12.38 -33.81
C GLU A 21 -29.43 -12.41 -32.61
N PHE A 22 -29.80 -13.16 -31.59
CA PHE A 22 -29.03 -13.29 -30.33
C PHE A 22 -28.22 -14.58 -30.32
N GLY A 23 -27.09 -14.56 -29.62
CA GLY A 23 -26.31 -15.75 -29.32
C GLY A 23 -26.58 -16.32 -27.92
N THR A 24 -25.95 -17.41 -27.61
CA THR A 24 -26.07 -18.12 -26.31
C THR A 24 -24.70 -18.55 -25.83
N ILE A 25 -24.46 -18.44 -24.50
CA ILE A 25 -23.33 -19.12 -23.84
C ILE A 25 -23.87 -20.28 -23.02
N SER A 26 -23.24 -21.42 -23.07
CA SER A 26 -23.55 -22.59 -22.23
C SER A 26 -22.30 -23.34 -21.84
N GLY A 27 -22.37 -24.21 -20.84
CA GLY A 27 -21.24 -25.01 -20.42
C GLY A 27 -21.45 -25.70 -19.08
N THR A 28 -20.39 -26.30 -18.57
CA THR A 28 -20.36 -26.98 -17.28
C THR A 28 -19.22 -26.42 -16.42
N ILE A 29 -19.46 -26.27 -15.12
CA ILE A 29 -18.48 -25.84 -14.14
C ILE A 29 -18.27 -26.97 -13.14
N LYS A 30 -17.01 -27.39 -13.00
CA LYS A 30 -16.62 -28.52 -12.15
C LYS A 30 -15.58 -28.09 -11.12
N GLU A 31 -15.53 -28.81 -10.03
CA GLU A 31 -14.45 -28.71 -9.07
C GLU A 31 -13.18 -29.39 -9.59
N ALA A 32 -12.04 -28.70 -9.58
CA ALA A 32 -10.78 -29.20 -10.12
C ALA A 32 -10.25 -30.42 -9.36
N GLY A 33 -10.56 -30.55 -8.05
CA GLY A 33 -10.04 -31.63 -7.20
C GLY A 33 -10.71 -32.96 -7.39
N ASN A 34 -12.03 -33.01 -7.65
CA ASN A 34 -12.82 -34.25 -7.71
C ASN A 34 -13.66 -34.37 -8.98
N GLY A 35 -13.73 -33.35 -9.82
CA GLY A 35 -14.49 -33.36 -11.09
C GLY A 35 -16.01 -33.29 -10.92
N SER A 36 -16.53 -33.06 -9.71
CA SER A 36 -17.98 -32.93 -9.48
C SER A 36 -18.50 -31.60 -10.03
N GLY A 37 -19.76 -31.57 -10.49
CA GLY A 37 -20.42 -30.36 -10.91
C GLY A 37 -20.58 -29.40 -9.72
N LEU A 38 -20.29 -28.12 -9.91
CA LEU A 38 -20.43 -27.08 -8.88
C LEU A 38 -21.75 -26.33 -9.03
N PRO A 39 -22.72 -26.50 -8.11
CA PRO A 39 -23.98 -25.80 -8.16
C PRO A 39 -23.86 -24.38 -7.58
N GLY A 40 -24.62 -23.43 -8.15
CA GLY A 40 -24.72 -22.09 -7.62
C GLY A 40 -23.53 -21.19 -7.94
N VAL A 41 -22.69 -21.57 -8.90
CA VAL A 41 -21.62 -20.71 -9.41
C VAL A 41 -22.22 -19.59 -10.23
N ASN A 42 -21.87 -18.36 -9.90
CA ASN A 42 -22.31 -17.19 -10.66
C ASN A 42 -21.51 -17.07 -11.96
N VAL A 43 -22.19 -16.98 -13.10
CA VAL A 43 -21.62 -16.75 -14.43
C VAL A 43 -22.17 -15.45 -14.95
N MET A 44 -21.31 -14.45 -15.13
CA MET A 44 -21.72 -13.10 -15.55
C MET A 44 -20.97 -12.68 -16.81
N VAL A 45 -21.66 -12.05 -17.74
CA VAL A 45 -21.06 -11.40 -18.91
C VAL A 45 -20.76 -9.96 -18.50
N LYS A 46 -19.49 -9.65 -18.28
CA LYS A 46 -19.01 -8.35 -17.79
C LYS A 46 -19.53 -7.19 -18.63
N GLY A 47 -19.94 -6.10 -17.97
CA GLY A 47 -20.45 -4.90 -18.62
C GLY A 47 -21.86 -5.05 -19.19
N THR A 48 -22.59 -6.11 -18.82
CA THR A 48 -23.96 -6.38 -19.28
C THR A 48 -24.83 -6.88 -18.13
N TYR A 49 -26.14 -7.00 -18.37
CA TYR A 49 -27.08 -7.64 -17.43
C TYR A 49 -27.23 -9.16 -17.67
N TYR A 50 -26.43 -9.75 -18.56
CA TYR A 50 -26.49 -11.15 -18.87
C TYR A 50 -25.71 -11.98 -17.83
N GLY A 51 -26.43 -12.82 -17.11
CA GLY A 51 -25.82 -13.70 -16.11
C GLY A 51 -26.76 -14.83 -15.73
N THR A 52 -26.22 -15.86 -15.10
CA THR A 52 -26.95 -17.02 -14.59
C THR A 52 -26.16 -17.69 -13.47
N ALA A 53 -26.83 -18.54 -12.70
CA ALA A 53 -26.15 -19.46 -11.78
C ALA A 53 -26.16 -20.90 -12.36
N SER A 54 -25.12 -21.68 -12.06
CA SER A 54 -25.08 -23.10 -12.42
C SER A 54 -26.11 -23.92 -11.65
N ASP A 55 -26.65 -24.96 -12.30
CA ASP A 55 -27.58 -25.92 -11.71
C ASP A 55 -26.89 -26.94 -10.78
N LEU A 56 -27.66 -27.93 -10.27
CA LEU A 56 -27.14 -28.97 -9.37
C LEU A 56 -26.05 -29.86 -9.98
N ASP A 57 -26.01 -29.96 -11.31
CA ASP A 57 -25.01 -30.73 -12.06
C ASP A 57 -23.83 -29.83 -12.54
N GLY A 58 -23.81 -28.55 -12.13
CA GLY A 58 -22.83 -27.58 -12.56
C GLY A 58 -23.06 -27.01 -13.97
N ARG A 59 -24.21 -27.26 -14.60
CA ARG A 59 -24.50 -26.75 -15.95
C ARG A 59 -25.07 -25.33 -15.89
N TYR A 60 -24.73 -24.55 -16.89
CA TYR A 60 -25.27 -23.16 -16.98
C TYR A 60 -25.60 -22.81 -18.43
N LYS A 61 -26.51 -21.85 -18.60
CA LYS A 61 -26.89 -21.31 -19.90
C LYS A 61 -27.35 -19.86 -19.81
N ILE A 62 -26.76 -18.99 -20.61
CA ILE A 62 -27.14 -17.58 -20.76
C ILE A 62 -27.66 -17.38 -22.18
N ASN A 63 -28.92 -17.01 -22.31
CA ASN A 63 -29.57 -16.82 -23.60
C ASN A 63 -29.69 -15.33 -23.95
N ASN A 64 -30.02 -15.04 -25.19
CA ASN A 64 -30.37 -13.70 -25.70
C ASN A 64 -29.25 -12.68 -25.58
N ILE A 65 -28.00 -13.10 -25.74
CA ILE A 65 -26.84 -12.20 -25.72
C ILE A 65 -26.69 -11.56 -27.10
N SER A 66 -26.58 -10.23 -27.15
CA SER A 66 -26.33 -9.53 -28.42
C SER A 66 -24.99 -9.96 -29.02
N PRO A 67 -24.85 -10.07 -30.36
CA PRO A 67 -23.57 -10.39 -30.98
C PRO A 67 -22.49 -9.39 -30.60
N GLY A 68 -21.29 -9.87 -30.26
CA GLY A 68 -20.19 -9.05 -29.81
C GLY A 68 -19.05 -9.85 -29.18
N SER A 69 -18.03 -9.16 -28.70
CA SER A 69 -16.94 -9.75 -27.93
C SER A 69 -17.10 -9.37 -26.46
N TYR A 70 -17.12 -10.36 -25.58
CA TYR A 70 -17.44 -10.20 -24.18
C TYR A 70 -16.43 -10.92 -23.30
N ASP A 71 -16.32 -10.43 -22.06
CA ASP A 71 -15.62 -11.11 -20.99
C ASP A 71 -16.63 -11.81 -20.08
N VAL A 72 -16.35 -13.05 -19.71
CA VAL A 72 -17.23 -13.88 -18.87
C VAL A 72 -16.52 -14.15 -17.56
N GLU A 73 -17.13 -13.73 -16.47
CA GLU A 73 -16.64 -13.96 -15.11
C GLU A 73 -17.39 -15.13 -14.47
N ILE A 74 -16.63 -16.00 -13.84
CA ILE A 74 -17.13 -17.15 -13.11
C ILE A 74 -16.66 -17.01 -11.67
N SER A 75 -17.60 -16.87 -10.74
CA SER A 75 -17.30 -16.61 -9.34
C SER A 75 -18.16 -17.45 -8.40
N MET A 76 -17.52 -17.91 -7.31
CA MET A 76 -18.16 -18.64 -6.22
C MET A 76 -17.34 -18.46 -4.95
N ILE A 77 -18.01 -18.26 -3.81
CA ILE A 77 -17.34 -18.13 -2.51
C ILE A 77 -16.58 -19.42 -2.19
N GLY A 78 -15.31 -19.31 -1.82
CA GLY A 78 -14.43 -20.45 -1.55
C GLY A 78 -13.72 -21.00 -2.77
N TYR A 79 -13.84 -20.35 -3.93
CA TYR A 79 -13.17 -20.73 -5.18
C TYR A 79 -12.48 -19.52 -5.80
N LYS A 80 -11.40 -19.80 -6.55
CA LYS A 80 -10.72 -18.77 -7.35
C LYS A 80 -11.66 -18.27 -8.45
N ILE A 81 -11.77 -16.95 -8.58
CA ILE A 81 -12.55 -16.31 -9.65
C ILE A 81 -11.84 -16.58 -10.98
N ILE A 82 -12.61 -16.96 -12.00
CA ILE A 82 -12.10 -17.16 -13.36
C ILE A 82 -12.69 -16.09 -14.26
N LEU A 83 -11.83 -15.34 -14.95
CA LEU A 83 -12.23 -14.39 -15.98
C LEU A 83 -11.80 -14.91 -17.36
N LYS A 84 -12.78 -15.24 -18.22
CA LYS A 84 -12.56 -15.61 -19.61
C LYS A 84 -12.81 -14.43 -20.52
N THR A 85 -11.78 -13.91 -21.14
CA THR A 85 -11.85 -12.68 -21.92
C THR A 85 -11.93 -12.96 -23.41
N GLY A 86 -12.51 -11.97 -24.15
CA GLY A 86 -12.57 -12.00 -25.61
C GLY A 86 -13.48 -13.10 -26.18
N VAL A 87 -14.52 -13.52 -25.46
CA VAL A 87 -15.51 -14.49 -25.97
C VAL A 87 -16.32 -13.86 -27.07
N LEU A 88 -16.12 -14.32 -28.29
CA LEU A 88 -16.87 -13.85 -29.46
C LEU A 88 -18.21 -14.59 -29.56
N ILE A 89 -19.30 -13.84 -29.60
CA ILE A 89 -20.65 -14.37 -29.75
C ILE A 89 -21.19 -13.91 -31.11
N ALA A 90 -21.44 -14.89 -31.99
CA ALA A 90 -22.06 -14.62 -33.28
C ALA A 90 -23.60 -14.82 -33.23
N PRO A 91 -24.34 -14.23 -34.16
CA PRO A 91 -25.79 -14.40 -34.27
C PRO A 91 -26.18 -15.89 -34.38
N ASN A 92 -27.17 -16.34 -33.59
CA ASN A 92 -27.67 -17.71 -33.56
C ASN A 92 -26.62 -18.77 -33.19
N GLU A 93 -25.49 -18.37 -32.64
CA GLU A 93 -24.45 -19.31 -32.21
C GLU A 93 -24.58 -19.62 -30.72
N THR A 94 -24.25 -20.86 -30.35
CA THR A 94 -24.06 -21.30 -28.96
C THR A 94 -22.58 -21.52 -28.72
N VAL A 95 -21.97 -20.65 -27.92
CA VAL A 95 -20.58 -20.80 -27.49
C VAL A 95 -20.56 -21.67 -26.24
N THR A 96 -19.81 -22.78 -26.26
CA THR A 96 -19.68 -23.67 -25.11
C THR A 96 -18.40 -23.35 -24.36
N LEU A 97 -18.51 -23.06 -23.06
CA LEU A 97 -17.40 -22.75 -22.19
C LEU A 97 -17.48 -23.60 -20.92
N ASP A 98 -16.55 -24.55 -20.79
CA ASP A 98 -16.41 -25.38 -19.60
C ASP A 98 -15.29 -24.89 -18.72
N PHE A 99 -15.51 -24.90 -17.40
CA PHE A 99 -14.56 -24.40 -16.41
C PHE A 99 -14.30 -25.39 -15.29
N ASN A 100 -13.05 -25.43 -14.82
CA ASN A 100 -12.66 -26.17 -13.62
C ASN A 100 -12.24 -25.12 -12.56
N MET A 101 -12.98 -25.04 -11.45
CA MET A 101 -12.69 -24.10 -10.37
C MET A 101 -11.86 -24.76 -9.28
N GLU A 102 -10.83 -24.08 -8.83
CA GLU A 102 -10.00 -24.50 -7.70
C GLU A 102 -10.52 -23.88 -6.41
N GLU A 103 -10.62 -24.70 -5.34
CA GLU A 103 -10.90 -24.15 -4.00
C GLU A 103 -9.79 -23.20 -3.57
N THR A 104 -10.15 -22.09 -2.93
CA THR A 104 -9.20 -21.15 -2.33
C THR A 104 -9.75 -20.56 -1.05
N VAL A 105 -8.86 -20.12 -0.17
CA VAL A 105 -9.25 -19.26 0.94
C VAL A 105 -9.47 -17.86 0.39
N LEU A 106 -10.64 -17.30 0.62
CA LEU A 106 -10.91 -15.92 0.21
C LEU A 106 -9.92 -15.00 0.94
N SER A 107 -9.07 -14.35 0.17
CA SER A 107 -8.44 -13.11 0.60
C SER A 107 -9.06 -11.97 -0.18
N PHE A 108 -9.19 -10.79 0.44
CA PHE A 108 -9.71 -9.60 -0.22
C PHE A 108 -8.95 -9.39 -1.55
N GLY A 109 -9.68 -9.38 -2.67
CA GLY A 109 -9.17 -8.91 -3.95
C GLY A 109 -8.44 -9.93 -4.85
N GLU A 110 -8.46 -11.25 -4.59
CA GLU A 110 -7.87 -12.22 -5.54
C GLU A 110 -8.84 -12.57 -6.68
N ASP A 111 -8.72 -11.86 -7.78
CA ASP A 111 -9.23 -12.28 -9.08
C ASP A 111 -8.13 -13.03 -9.84
N VAL A 112 -8.32 -14.31 -10.16
CA VAL A 112 -7.41 -15.01 -11.08
C VAL A 112 -7.74 -14.56 -12.50
N VAL A 113 -6.95 -13.64 -13.02
CA VAL A 113 -7.08 -13.17 -14.41
C VAL A 113 -6.42 -14.18 -15.35
N VAL A 114 -7.23 -14.93 -16.08
CA VAL A 114 -6.77 -15.66 -17.27
C VAL A 114 -6.69 -14.66 -18.41
N MET A 115 -5.48 -14.26 -18.80
CA MET A 115 -5.11 -13.17 -19.70
C MET A 115 -6.14 -12.78 -20.77
N GLY A 116 -6.57 -11.53 -20.72
CA GLY A 116 -7.31 -10.81 -21.72
C GLY A 116 -7.36 -9.32 -21.35
N LYS A 117 -7.63 -8.46 -22.31
CA LYS A 117 -7.65 -7.01 -22.09
C LYS A 117 -8.75 -6.61 -21.10
N LYS A 118 -8.35 -5.87 -20.06
CA LYS A 118 -9.20 -5.33 -18.99
C LYS A 118 -10.28 -4.39 -19.57
N PRO A 119 -11.58 -4.51 -19.18
CA PRO A 119 -12.57 -3.49 -19.50
C PRO A 119 -12.22 -2.17 -18.80
N LEU A 120 -12.48 -1.05 -19.49
CA LEU A 120 -12.19 0.31 -19.02
C LEU A 120 -13.05 0.76 -17.82
N PHE A 121 -14.20 0.11 -17.59
CA PHE A 121 -15.15 0.46 -16.52
C PHE A 121 -15.79 -0.81 -15.93
N ASP A 122 -15.87 -0.88 -14.61
CA ASP A 122 -16.64 -1.88 -13.88
C ASP A 122 -17.99 -1.26 -13.50
N VAL A 123 -19.09 -1.77 -14.06
CA VAL A 123 -20.43 -1.17 -13.93
C VAL A 123 -21.07 -1.49 -12.56
N ASP A 124 -20.57 -2.50 -11.86
CA ASP A 124 -21.13 -2.97 -10.58
C ASP A 124 -20.50 -2.28 -9.36
N GLU A 125 -19.42 -1.52 -9.53
CA GLU A 125 -18.80 -0.75 -8.46
C GLU A 125 -19.54 0.58 -8.27
N THR A 126 -20.25 0.71 -7.16
CA THR A 126 -20.92 1.95 -6.74
C THR A 126 -19.96 2.98 -6.14
N SER A 127 -18.74 2.58 -5.82
CA SER A 127 -17.68 3.44 -5.33
C SER A 127 -16.76 3.94 -6.46
N SER A 128 -16.27 5.18 -6.34
CA SER A 128 -15.20 5.67 -7.22
C SER A 128 -13.88 5.03 -6.76
N MET A 129 -13.49 3.93 -7.40
CA MET A 129 -12.32 3.12 -7.04
C MET A 129 -11.32 3.08 -8.19
N ALA A 130 -10.04 3.20 -7.86
CA ALA A 130 -8.93 2.85 -8.73
C ALA A 130 -8.16 1.68 -8.11
N ARG A 131 -7.80 0.71 -8.93
CA ARG A 131 -7.07 -0.49 -8.50
C ARG A 131 -5.80 -0.62 -9.32
N VAL A 132 -4.66 -0.78 -8.65
CA VAL A 132 -3.34 -0.99 -9.25
C VAL A 132 -2.85 -2.36 -8.79
N ARG A 133 -2.60 -3.26 -9.72
CA ARG A 133 -2.17 -4.64 -9.44
C ARG A 133 -0.66 -4.77 -9.56
N ARG A 134 -0.14 -5.88 -9.04
CA ARG A 134 1.27 -6.25 -9.10
C ARG A 134 1.88 -6.06 -10.50
N GLU A 135 1.21 -6.55 -11.55
CA GLU A 135 1.71 -6.47 -12.92
C GLU A 135 1.84 -5.02 -13.41
N ASP A 136 0.91 -4.16 -13.00
CA ASP A 136 0.93 -2.73 -13.33
C ASP A 136 2.08 -2.01 -12.59
N ILE A 137 2.36 -2.43 -11.34
CA ILE A 137 3.45 -1.90 -10.51
C ILE A 137 4.80 -2.33 -11.06
N GLU A 138 4.97 -3.63 -11.34
CA GLU A 138 6.23 -4.20 -11.87
C GLU A 138 6.60 -3.67 -13.26
N ALA A 139 5.61 -3.18 -14.04
CA ALA A 139 5.83 -2.54 -15.33
C ALA A 139 6.33 -1.09 -15.23
N LYS A 140 6.36 -0.50 -14.03
CA LYS A 140 6.72 0.90 -13.78
C LYS A 140 8.02 1.04 -13.00
N VAL A 141 8.59 2.25 -13.04
CA VAL A 141 9.75 2.61 -12.23
C VAL A 141 9.27 3.38 -11.01
N VAL A 142 8.71 2.64 -10.04
CA VAL A 142 8.20 3.17 -8.78
C VAL A 142 8.89 2.47 -7.62
N SER A 143 9.04 3.16 -6.49
CA SER A 143 9.75 2.65 -5.31
C SER A 143 8.87 2.55 -4.08
N SER A 144 7.82 3.37 -4.00
CA SER A 144 6.97 3.49 -2.82
C SER A 144 5.49 3.56 -3.19
N VAL A 145 4.63 3.48 -2.19
CA VAL A 145 3.19 3.71 -2.33
C VAL A 145 2.92 5.11 -2.85
N GLU A 146 3.66 6.10 -2.39
CA GLU A 146 3.53 7.51 -2.76
C GLU A 146 3.78 7.71 -4.26
N ASP A 147 4.79 7.04 -4.83
CA ASP A 147 5.08 7.07 -6.26
C ASP A 147 3.88 6.53 -7.07
N ILE A 148 3.30 5.40 -6.63
CA ILE A 148 2.15 4.78 -7.28
C ILE A 148 0.91 5.69 -7.20
N LEU A 149 0.69 6.28 -6.02
CA LEU A 149 -0.46 7.15 -5.76
C LEU A 149 -0.39 8.45 -6.56
N SER A 150 0.81 9.03 -6.72
CA SER A 150 1.03 10.28 -7.46
C SER A 150 0.62 10.20 -8.94
N GLU A 151 0.60 9.00 -9.50
CA GLU A 151 0.17 8.74 -10.87
C GLU A 151 -1.36 8.56 -11.02
N GLN A 152 -2.11 8.52 -9.91
CA GLN A 152 -3.54 8.24 -9.94
C GLN A 152 -4.39 9.50 -10.11
N ILE A 153 -5.49 9.37 -10.84
CA ILE A 153 -6.44 10.48 -11.07
C ILE A 153 -7.07 10.90 -9.73
N GLY A 154 -7.00 12.20 -9.43
CA GLY A 154 -7.56 12.76 -8.20
C GLY A 154 -6.64 12.66 -7.00
N VAL A 155 -5.40 12.24 -7.18
CA VAL A 155 -4.34 12.29 -6.18
C VAL A 155 -3.33 13.36 -6.58
N THR A 156 -2.93 14.19 -5.64
CA THR A 156 -1.86 15.19 -5.80
C THR A 156 -0.85 15.03 -4.68
N THR A 157 0.41 15.14 -5.03
CA THR A 157 1.51 15.13 -4.07
C THR A 157 2.03 16.54 -3.93
N GLN A 158 2.05 17.06 -2.72
CA GLN A 158 2.58 18.37 -2.39
C GLN A 158 3.41 18.27 -1.11
N ASP A 159 4.65 18.78 -1.13
CA ASP A 159 5.55 18.76 0.02
C ASP A 159 5.78 17.36 0.62
N ASN A 160 5.82 16.33 -0.22
CA ASN A 160 5.87 14.91 0.16
C ASN A 160 4.59 14.39 0.85
N GLU A 161 3.52 15.17 0.84
CA GLU A 161 2.22 14.81 1.39
C GLU A 161 1.25 14.40 0.29
N ILE A 162 0.41 13.40 0.58
CA ILE A 162 -0.57 12.88 -0.37
C ILE A 162 -1.94 13.49 -0.08
N HIS A 163 -2.51 14.13 -1.07
CA HIS A 163 -3.83 14.74 -1.02
C HIS A 163 -4.77 14.03 -1.99
N ILE A 164 -5.83 13.41 -1.49
CA ILE A 164 -6.84 12.75 -2.30
C ILE A 164 -8.02 13.70 -2.48
N ARG A 165 -8.36 14.03 -3.74
CA ARG A 165 -9.43 14.96 -4.12
C ARG A 165 -9.35 16.34 -3.44
N GLY A 166 -8.14 16.80 -3.16
CA GLY A 166 -7.91 18.07 -2.49
C GLY A 166 -8.21 18.09 -0.98
N GLY A 167 -8.43 16.91 -0.39
CA GLY A 167 -8.55 16.78 1.07
C GLY A 167 -7.22 16.98 1.78
N ARG A 168 -7.27 17.15 3.11
CA ARG A 168 -6.08 17.23 3.95
C ARG A 168 -5.46 15.87 4.18
N ILE A 169 -4.21 15.82 4.58
CA ILE A 169 -3.45 14.59 4.83
C ILE A 169 -4.10 13.72 5.91
N ASP A 170 -4.68 14.33 6.95
CA ASP A 170 -5.35 13.69 8.06
C ASP A 170 -6.76 13.14 7.72
N GLU A 171 -7.30 13.51 6.56
CA GLU A 171 -8.60 13.05 6.05
C GLU A 171 -8.51 11.75 5.24
N SER A 172 -7.32 11.33 4.85
CA SER A 172 -7.07 10.09 4.14
C SER A 172 -6.76 8.95 5.13
N MET A 173 -7.19 7.73 4.81
CA MET A 173 -6.91 6.54 5.59
C MET A 173 -6.10 5.56 4.76
N PHE A 174 -4.98 5.08 5.33
CA PHE A 174 -4.21 3.98 4.75
C PHE A 174 -4.47 2.72 5.58
N VAL A 175 -4.71 1.63 4.87
CA VAL A 175 -5.00 0.31 5.43
C VAL A 175 -4.03 -0.68 4.82
N VAL A 176 -3.23 -1.36 5.64
CA VAL A 176 -2.26 -2.37 5.22
C VAL A 176 -2.73 -3.73 5.70
N ASP A 177 -3.00 -4.65 4.78
CA ASP A 177 -3.57 -5.98 5.08
C ASP A 177 -4.73 -5.93 6.10
N GLY A 178 -5.67 -4.98 5.90
CA GLY A 178 -6.84 -4.80 6.76
C GLY A 178 -6.62 -3.97 8.04
N PHE A 179 -5.39 -3.57 8.36
CA PHE A 179 -5.07 -2.76 9.53
C PHE A 179 -4.86 -1.28 9.16
N SER A 180 -5.57 -0.36 9.82
CA SER A 180 -5.38 1.09 9.64
C SER A 180 -4.08 1.56 10.27
N VAL A 181 -3.19 2.17 9.47
CA VAL A 181 -1.89 2.70 9.90
C VAL A 181 -1.93 4.20 10.18
N LYS A 182 -3.08 4.69 10.64
CA LYS A 182 -3.24 6.09 11.03
C LYS A 182 -2.58 6.34 12.38
N ASP A 183 -1.64 7.29 12.42
CA ASP A 183 -1.05 7.75 13.66
C ASP A 183 -2.08 8.61 14.42
N PRO A 184 -2.43 8.26 15.66
CA PRO A 184 -3.44 8.98 16.43
C PRO A 184 -3.00 10.37 16.84
N LEU A 185 -1.68 10.63 16.94
CA LEU A 185 -1.15 11.91 17.37
C LEU A 185 -1.17 12.95 16.25
N SER A 186 -0.64 12.60 15.08
CA SER A 186 -0.58 13.48 13.91
C SER A 186 -1.82 13.41 13.03
N GLY A 187 -2.62 12.33 13.14
CA GLY A 187 -3.71 12.02 12.21
C GLY A 187 -3.24 11.55 10.84
N TYR A 188 -1.93 11.51 10.59
CA TYR A 188 -1.36 11.12 9.32
C TYR A 188 -1.21 9.60 9.20
N SER A 189 -1.47 9.07 8.01
CA SER A 189 -1.41 7.63 7.73
C SER A 189 -0.17 7.22 6.92
N GLY A 190 0.62 8.17 6.43
CA GLY A 190 1.80 7.91 5.58
C GLY A 190 3.11 7.71 6.36
N ASN A 191 3.07 7.50 7.67
CA ASN A 191 4.30 7.32 8.47
C ASN A 191 4.97 5.97 8.22
N LEU A 192 4.21 4.94 7.85
CA LEU A 192 4.75 3.64 7.49
C LEU A 192 5.15 3.65 6.00
N PHE A 193 6.44 3.54 5.74
CA PHE A 193 6.92 3.35 4.36
C PHE A 193 6.60 1.92 3.91
N VAL A 194 5.97 1.78 2.74
CA VAL A 194 5.75 0.49 2.10
C VAL A 194 6.43 0.48 0.74
N ASN A 195 7.37 -0.43 0.55
CA ASN A 195 8.06 -0.59 -0.72
C ASN A 195 7.10 -1.07 -1.81
N ALA A 196 7.14 -0.46 -3.00
CA ALA A 196 6.29 -0.83 -4.13
C ALA A 196 6.43 -2.31 -4.52
N ASP A 197 7.65 -2.87 -4.41
CA ASP A 197 7.92 -4.28 -4.69
C ASP A 197 7.29 -5.25 -3.66
N ALA A 198 6.81 -4.76 -2.52
CA ALA A 198 6.10 -5.57 -1.53
C ALA A 198 4.58 -5.63 -1.75
N ILE A 199 4.05 -4.86 -2.72
CA ILE A 199 2.62 -4.70 -2.94
C ILE A 199 2.11 -5.74 -3.94
N GLU A 200 1.07 -6.49 -3.57
CA GLU A 200 0.29 -7.35 -4.47
C GLU A 200 -0.80 -6.55 -5.19
N GLU A 201 -1.51 -5.70 -4.43
CA GLU A 201 -2.60 -4.88 -4.94
C GLU A 201 -2.73 -3.60 -4.11
N LEU A 202 -3.03 -2.49 -4.77
CA LEU A 202 -3.34 -1.21 -4.15
C LEU A 202 -4.68 -0.72 -4.67
N GLU A 203 -5.63 -0.49 -3.76
CA GLU A 203 -6.95 0.08 -4.08
C GLU A 203 -7.08 1.47 -3.50
N ILE A 204 -7.58 2.40 -4.30
CA ILE A 204 -7.84 3.78 -3.89
C ILE A 204 -9.32 4.03 -4.02
N VAL A 205 -10.02 4.14 -2.90
CA VAL A 205 -11.45 4.48 -2.85
C VAL A 205 -11.58 5.96 -2.55
N THR A 206 -12.09 6.72 -3.51
CA THR A 206 -12.17 8.18 -3.41
C THR A 206 -13.59 8.69 -3.16
N GLY A 207 -14.56 7.80 -2.95
CA GLY A 207 -15.94 8.15 -2.61
C GLY A 207 -16.85 6.93 -2.58
N GLY A 208 -17.95 7.02 -1.86
CA GLY A 208 -18.87 5.89 -1.68
C GLY A 208 -18.32 4.83 -0.71
N TYR A 209 -17.59 5.26 0.33
CA TYR A 209 -16.99 4.34 1.30
C TYR A 209 -18.04 3.47 1.98
N ASN A 210 -17.68 2.21 2.21
CA ASN A 210 -18.45 1.33 3.06
C ASN A 210 -18.42 1.83 4.53
N ALA A 211 -19.42 1.43 5.32
CA ALA A 211 -19.53 1.84 6.72
C ALA A 211 -18.34 1.40 7.61
N GLU A 212 -17.56 0.44 7.16
CA GLU A 212 -16.33 -0.04 7.81
C GLU A 212 -15.19 1.02 7.86
N TYR A 213 -15.23 2.03 6.99
CA TYR A 213 -14.22 3.10 6.93
C TYR A 213 -14.70 4.37 7.64
N GLY A 214 -15.00 4.26 8.95
CA GLY A 214 -15.63 5.36 9.72
C GLY A 214 -14.79 6.63 9.90
N GLN A 215 -13.46 6.59 9.68
CA GLN A 215 -12.56 7.71 9.90
C GLN A 215 -11.98 8.32 8.60
N ALA A 216 -12.41 7.85 7.43
CA ALA A 216 -11.99 8.40 6.16
C ALA A 216 -12.95 9.50 5.68
N MET A 217 -12.43 10.66 5.26
CA MET A 217 -13.21 11.77 4.72
C MET A 217 -12.90 12.07 3.26
N SER A 218 -11.64 11.95 2.83
CA SER A 218 -11.23 12.27 1.45
C SER A 218 -10.88 11.03 0.63
N GLY A 219 -10.33 9.98 1.23
CA GLY A 219 -9.97 8.75 0.53
C GLY A 219 -9.55 7.60 1.45
N VAL A 220 -9.67 6.39 0.93
CA VAL A 220 -9.11 5.18 1.56
C VAL A 220 -8.13 4.56 0.58
N VAL A 221 -6.91 4.31 1.05
CA VAL A 221 -5.86 3.58 0.32
C VAL A 221 -5.70 2.23 0.99
N ASN A 222 -6.15 1.18 0.32
CA ASN A 222 -6.04 -0.18 0.82
C ASN A 222 -4.86 -0.88 0.13
N ILE A 223 -3.89 -1.31 0.92
CA ILE A 223 -2.64 -1.92 0.47
C ILE A 223 -2.66 -3.39 0.87
N LYS A 224 -2.57 -4.27 -0.10
CA LYS A 224 -2.40 -5.70 0.11
C LYS A 224 -0.95 -6.07 -0.15
N LEU A 225 -0.30 -6.67 0.83
CA LEU A 225 1.09 -7.11 0.75
C LEU A 225 1.20 -8.47 0.07
N LYS A 226 2.28 -8.67 -0.69
CA LYS A 226 2.61 -9.96 -1.32
C LYS A 226 2.70 -11.09 -0.29
N GLU A 227 2.36 -12.29 -0.74
CA GLU A 227 2.51 -13.54 -0.02
C GLU A 227 3.50 -14.46 -0.73
N GLY A 228 4.08 -15.40 0.00
CA GLY A 228 4.93 -16.42 -0.62
C GLY A 228 4.13 -17.38 -1.49
N ARG A 229 4.75 -17.84 -2.58
CA ARG A 229 4.18 -18.82 -3.51
C ARG A 229 4.63 -20.24 -3.20
N ASP A 230 4.25 -21.19 -4.05
CA ASP A 230 4.63 -22.60 -3.96
C ASP A 230 6.07 -22.89 -4.43
N HIS A 231 6.74 -21.90 -4.98
CA HIS A 231 8.14 -21.94 -5.42
C HIS A 231 8.90 -20.71 -4.91
N TYR A 232 10.22 -20.86 -4.83
CA TYR A 232 11.07 -19.73 -4.44
C TYR A 232 11.21 -18.76 -5.59
N GLU A 233 10.91 -17.51 -5.33
CA GLU A 233 11.17 -16.37 -6.22
C GLU A 233 11.84 -15.25 -5.43
N GLY A 234 12.72 -14.50 -6.09
CA GLY A 234 13.38 -13.37 -5.44
C GLY A 234 14.07 -12.45 -6.41
N THR A 235 14.22 -11.21 -5.98
CA THR A 235 14.92 -10.16 -6.72
C THR A 235 15.85 -9.40 -5.80
N ILE A 236 16.99 -8.98 -6.31
CA ILE A 236 17.88 -8.02 -5.65
C ILE A 236 18.15 -6.90 -6.66
N LYS A 237 17.91 -5.66 -6.25
CA LYS A 237 18.21 -4.46 -7.04
C LYS A 237 19.19 -3.61 -6.25
N TYR A 238 20.22 -3.11 -6.91
CA TYR A 238 21.12 -2.09 -6.38
C TYR A 238 21.23 -0.96 -7.38
N SER A 239 21.09 0.26 -6.91
CA SER A 239 21.26 1.45 -7.71
C SER A 239 22.11 2.49 -6.98
N SER A 240 22.95 3.21 -7.74
CA SER A 240 23.80 4.26 -7.21
C SER A 240 24.04 5.32 -8.28
N ASP A 241 24.10 6.58 -7.88
CA ASP A 241 24.42 7.72 -8.74
C ASP A 241 25.90 8.10 -8.73
N ARG A 242 26.75 7.38 -7.98
CA ARG A 242 28.18 7.71 -7.80
C ARG A 242 29.02 7.72 -9.08
N LEU A 243 28.49 7.14 -10.16
CA LEU A 243 29.16 7.16 -11.47
C LEU A 243 28.92 8.47 -12.24
N LEU A 244 28.02 9.33 -11.76
CA LEU A 244 27.72 10.62 -12.37
C LEU A 244 28.64 11.71 -11.81
N SER A 245 28.93 12.76 -12.61
CA SER A 245 29.74 13.91 -12.19
C SER A 245 29.06 14.71 -11.08
N ASP A 246 27.73 14.87 -11.19
CA ASP A 246 26.90 15.53 -10.21
C ASP A 246 26.02 14.47 -9.55
N ASN A 247 26.41 14.02 -8.37
CA ASN A 247 25.72 12.95 -7.66
C ASN A 247 25.43 13.37 -6.22
N PHE A 248 24.39 12.76 -5.65
CA PHE A 248 23.98 12.92 -4.26
C PHE A 248 24.50 11.78 -3.38
N ASN A 249 25.55 11.09 -3.82
CA ASN A 249 26.10 9.95 -3.10
C ASN A 249 25.02 8.92 -2.72
N THR A 250 24.07 8.72 -3.64
CA THR A 250 22.92 7.84 -3.41
C THR A 250 23.33 6.38 -3.55
N ASP A 251 22.97 5.59 -2.56
CA ASP A 251 22.94 4.13 -2.64
C ASP A 251 21.54 3.65 -2.27
N ARG A 252 20.97 2.78 -3.12
CA ARG A 252 19.70 2.13 -2.87
C ARG A 252 19.84 0.63 -3.07
N ILE A 253 19.39 -0.14 -2.09
CA ILE A 253 19.32 -1.59 -2.15
C ILE A 253 17.89 -2.04 -1.89
N GLU A 254 17.40 -2.94 -2.72
CA GLU A 254 16.09 -3.56 -2.57
C GLU A 254 16.24 -5.06 -2.74
N PHE A 255 15.57 -5.83 -1.92
CA PHE A 255 15.49 -7.27 -2.11
C PHE A 255 14.11 -7.81 -1.76
N ASN A 256 13.70 -8.82 -2.50
CA ASN A 256 12.51 -9.60 -2.25
C ASN A 256 12.87 -11.08 -2.26
N LEU A 257 12.26 -11.85 -1.39
CA LEU A 257 12.37 -13.29 -1.38
C LEU A 257 11.06 -13.89 -0.90
N GLY A 258 10.47 -14.78 -1.68
CA GLY A 258 9.24 -15.48 -1.31
C GLY A 258 9.32 -16.95 -1.68
N GLY A 259 8.47 -17.75 -1.06
CA GLY A 259 8.39 -19.19 -1.35
C GLY A 259 7.85 -20.01 -0.19
N PRO A 260 7.98 -21.36 -0.28
CA PRO A 260 7.65 -22.26 0.82
C PRO A 260 8.49 -21.93 2.05
N ASP A 261 7.87 -21.87 3.24
CA ASP A 261 8.59 -21.52 4.45
C ASP A 261 9.65 -22.57 4.81
N LEU A 262 10.85 -22.12 5.16
CA LEU A 262 11.98 -23.02 5.44
C LEU A 262 11.76 -23.85 6.69
N LEU A 263 11.24 -23.24 7.76
CA LEU A 263 11.13 -23.87 9.08
C LEU A 263 9.88 -24.73 9.19
N PHE A 264 8.77 -24.28 8.62
CA PHE A 264 7.47 -24.96 8.78
C PHE A 264 7.04 -25.78 7.56
N GLN A 265 7.66 -25.58 6.41
CA GLN A 265 7.34 -26.34 5.19
C GLN A 265 8.53 -27.16 4.68
N THR A 266 9.64 -26.52 4.36
CA THR A 266 10.73 -27.16 3.62
C THR A 266 11.51 -28.16 4.50
N ILE A 267 11.98 -27.75 5.68
CA ILE A 267 12.75 -28.63 6.58
C ILE A 267 11.91 -29.78 7.12
N PRO A 268 10.66 -29.60 7.60
CA PRO A 268 9.79 -30.71 7.98
C PRO A 268 9.57 -31.71 6.85
N THR A 269 9.23 -31.27 5.64
CA THR A 269 9.01 -32.14 4.48
C THR A 269 10.24 -32.98 4.15
N ILE A 270 11.45 -32.39 4.13
CA ILE A 270 12.70 -33.11 3.90
C ILE A 270 12.99 -34.10 5.03
N SER A 271 12.60 -33.78 6.26
CA SER A 271 12.78 -34.62 7.45
C SER A 271 11.71 -35.70 7.61
N GLY A 272 10.75 -35.81 6.68
CA GLY A 272 9.65 -36.77 6.73
C GLY A 272 8.55 -36.40 7.74
N ILE A 273 8.50 -35.16 8.19
CA ILE A 273 7.44 -34.63 9.06
C ILE A 273 6.42 -33.92 8.16
N ASP A 274 5.18 -34.39 8.22
CA ASP A 274 4.07 -33.78 7.47
C ASP A 274 3.28 -32.86 8.42
N LEU A 275 3.44 -31.54 8.24
CA LEU A 275 2.65 -30.54 8.96
C LEU A 275 1.37 -30.23 8.16
N PRO A 276 0.23 -30.04 8.85
CA PRO A 276 -1.03 -29.81 8.15
C PRO A 276 -1.02 -28.47 7.41
N GLY A 277 -1.44 -28.49 6.14
CA GLY A 277 -1.56 -27.29 5.31
C GLY A 277 -0.25 -26.89 4.63
N ARG A 278 -0.24 -25.67 4.11
CA ARG A 278 0.89 -25.08 3.38
C ARG A 278 1.39 -23.84 4.12
N PHE A 279 2.69 -23.78 4.31
CA PHE A 279 3.36 -22.60 4.87
C PHE A 279 4.19 -21.91 3.79
N SER A 280 4.00 -20.63 3.64
CA SER A 280 4.80 -19.79 2.74
C SER A 280 5.23 -18.52 3.44
N PHE A 281 6.34 -17.93 2.98
CA PHE A 281 6.83 -16.65 3.49
C PHE A 281 7.11 -15.66 2.37
N PHE A 282 7.02 -14.39 2.70
CA PHE A 282 7.48 -13.29 1.88
C PHE A 282 8.33 -12.35 2.73
N LEU A 283 9.49 -11.99 2.20
CA LEU A 283 10.46 -11.11 2.81
C LEU A 283 10.78 -9.98 1.85
N ASN A 284 10.67 -8.74 2.29
CA ASN A 284 11.11 -7.56 1.55
C ASN A 284 12.04 -6.72 2.41
N GLY A 285 13.07 -6.16 1.82
CA GLY A 285 13.95 -5.20 2.44
C GLY A 285 14.28 -4.07 1.47
N TYR A 286 14.33 -2.87 2.00
CA TYR A 286 14.66 -1.65 1.28
C TYR A 286 15.60 -0.81 2.13
N GLY A 287 16.61 -0.25 1.50
CA GLY A 287 17.49 0.75 2.11
C GLY A 287 17.86 1.79 1.06
N LYS A 288 17.69 3.07 1.39
CA LYS A 288 18.14 4.20 0.59
C LYS A 288 18.90 5.16 1.47
N MET A 289 20.11 5.45 1.08
CA MET A 289 20.95 6.45 1.75
C MET A 289 21.42 7.45 0.70
N TYR A 290 21.28 8.74 0.99
CA TYR A 290 21.69 9.79 0.07
C TYR A 290 22.04 11.08 0.80
N ASP A 291 22.89 11.89 0.18
CA ASP A 291 23.21 13.24 0.61
C ASP A 291 22.33 14.24 -0.15
N GLY A 292 21.98 15.35 0.46
CA GLY A 292 21.18 16.43 -0.14
C GLY A 292 22.07 17.51 -0.78
N ASN A 293 21.43 18.60 -1.18
CA ASN A 293 22.10 19.81 -1.68
C ASN A 293 22.40 20.81 -0.56
N LEU A 294 21.90 20.56 0.65
CA LEU A 294 22.05 21.46 1.78
C LEU A 294 23.24 21.04 2.63
N PRO A 295 23.93 21.97 3.28
CA PRO A 295 24.89 21.62 4.30
C PRO A 295 24.20 20.82 5.43
N VAL A 296 24.89 19.83 5.95
CA VAL A 296 24.41 18.97 7.06
C VAL A 296 25.50 18.73 8.06
N ALA A 297 25.14 18.12 9.17
CA ALA A 297 26.08 17.65 10.18
C ALA A 297 27.10 16.67 9.59
N SER A 298 28.32 16.71 10.12
CA SER A 298 29.36 15.73 9.78
C SER A 298 29.02 14.31 10.24
N LYS A 299 28.12 14.20 11.23
CA LYS A 299 27.63 12.95 11.82
C LYS A 299 26.23 13.11 12.37
N LEU A 300 25.34 12.17 12.04
CA LEU A 300 24.04 12.02 12.70
C LEU A 300 24.16 11.17 13.98
N TYR A 301 23.27 11.45 14.92
CA TYR A 301 23.17 10.77 16.20
C TYR A 301 21.75 10.20 16.39
N PRO A 302 21.43 9.06 15.75
CA PRO A 302 20.08 8.51 15.80
C PRO A 302 19.74 8.00 17.21
N HIS A 303 18.48 8.14 17.59
CA HIS A 303 17.99 7.67 18.87
C HIS A 303 18.03 6.13 18.99
N ARG A 304 18.35 5.64 20.18
CA ARG A 304 18.47 4.22 20.50
C ARG A 304 17.18 3.68 21.10
N TYR A 305 16.26 3.26 20.27
CA TYR A 305 15.03 2.57 20.73
C TYR A 305 15.26 1.12 21.22
N TRP A 306 16.49 0.64 21.21
CA TRP A 306 16.80 -0.75 21.50
C TRP A 306 16.98 -0.93 22.99
N ASN A 307 16.12 -1.72 23.61
CA ASN A 307 16.24 -2.03 25.02
C ASN A 307 17.46 -2.92 25.26
N SER A 308 18.32 -2.51 26.18
CA SER A 308 19.61 -3.13 26.52
C SER A 308 19.57 -4.61 26.93
N SER A 309 18.39 -5.21 27.03
CA SER A 309 18.23 -6.64 27.38
C SER A 309 18.61 -7.62 26.26
N LEU A 310 18.58 -7.18 24.99
CA LEU A 310 18.88 -8.01 23.82
C LEU A 310 20.26 -7.76 23.22
N MET A 311 20.86 -6.59 23.47
CA MET A 311 22.10 -6.17 22.84
C MET A 311 22.87 -5.20 23.76
N SER A 312 24.21 -5.26 23.77
CA SER A 312 25.00 -4.26 24.48
C SER A 312 24.86 -2.88 23.83
N GLU A 313 24.91 -1.82 24.64
CA GLU A 313 24.79 -0.44 24.22
C GLU A 313 25.80 -0.08 23.10
N SER A 314 27.07 -0.45 23.25
CA SER A 314 28.11 -0.26 22.24
C SER A 314 27.81 -0.92 20.89
N LYS A 315 27.12 -2.08 20.88
CA LYS A 315 26.76 -2.76 19.64
C LYS A 315 25.53 -2.13 18.97
N ALA A 316 24.60 -1.63 19.77
CA ALA A 316 23.48 -0.83 19.30
C ALA A 316 23.98 0.45 18.60
N ASP A 317 24.95 1.17 19.22
CA ASP A 317 25.59 2.35 18.63
C ASP A 317 26.28 2.04 17.31
N GLU A 318 27.01 0.95 17.23
CA GLU A 318 27.67 0.51 16.00
C GLU A 318 26.66 0.27 14.87
N ILE A 319 25.54 -0.38 15.17
CA ILE A 319 24.50 -0.65 14.19
C ILE A 319 23.81 0.65 13.74
N MET A 320 23.37 1.48 14.70
CA MET A 320 22.69 2.71 14.40
C MET A 320 23.57 3.70 13.64
N SER A 321 24.86 3.77 13.93
CA SER A 321 25.80 4.60 13.15
C SER A 321 25.96 4.12 11.71
N LYS A 322 25.83 2.83 11.44
CA LYS A 322 25.84 2.28 10.07
C LYS A 322 24.53 2.57 9.34
N LEU A 323 23.40 2.56 10.04
CA LEU A 323 22.10 2.90 9.48
C LEU A 323 21.95 4.40 9.23
N ALA A 324 22.73 5.25 9.90
CA ALA A 324 22.77 6.69 9.75
C ALA A 324 24.00 7.17 8.94
N GLY A 325 24.39 6.44 7.91
CA GLY A 325 25.64 6.65 7.16
C GLY A 325 25.66 7.87 6.23
N ARG A 326 24.53 8.52 5.99
CA ARG A 326 24.34 9.68 5.12
C ARG A 326 23.44 10.72 5.75
N GLU A 327 23.23 11.83 5.05
CA GLU A 327 22.29 12.89 5.44
C GLU A 327 20.85 12.40 5.59
N ASN A 328 20.45 11.53 4.68
CA ASN A 328 19.13 10.89 4.68
C ASN A 328 19.29 9.38 4.59
N ASN A 329 18.62 8.68 5.46
CA ASN A 329 18.71 7.24 5.60
C ASN A 329 17.31 6.66 5.81
N ASP A 330 16.82 5.94 4.81
CA ASP A 330 15.51 5.31 4.79
C ASP A 330 15.68 3.80 4.76
N TRP A 331 15.11 3.12 5.73
CA TRP A 331 15.17 1.68 5.87
C TRP A 331 13.78 1.10 6.02
N HIS A 332 13.52 -0.02 5.36
CA HIS A 332 12.27 -0.75 5.50
C HIS A 332 12.52 -2.25 5.49
N PHE A 333 11.75 -2.96 6.30
CA PHE A 333 11.79 -4.41 6.42
C PHE A 333 10.38 -4.95 6.60
N LEU A 334 10.00 -5.92 5.76
CA LEU A 334 8.75 -6.64 5.85
C LEU A 334 9.03 -8.13 5.88
N TYR A 335 8.42 -8.84 6.83
CA TYR A 335 8.30 -10.29 6.83
C TYR A 335 6.84 -10.69 6.99
N LYS A 336 6.36 -11.55 6.09
CA LYS A 336 4.99 -12.09 6.13
C LYS A 336 5.04 -13.60 6.04
N LEU A 337 4.45 -14.28 7.02
CA LEU A 337 4.25 -15.72 7.06
C LEU A 337 2.79 -16.02 6.79
N THR A 338 2.52 -16.91 5.86
CA THR A 338 1.17 -17.36 5.52
C THR A 338 1.04 -18.85 5.76
N TRP A 339 0.03 -19.25 6.52
CA TRP A 339 -0.33 -20.64 6.76
C TRP A 339 -1.73 -20.92 6.20
N GLU A 340 -1.79 -21.64 5.08
CA GLU A 340 -3.01 -22.17 4.52
C GLU A 340 -3.30 -23.55 5.13
N LEU A 341 -4.01 -23.59 6.25
CA LEU A 341 -4.32 -24.81 6.97
C LEU A 341 -5.18 -25.76 6.12
N THR A 342 -6.13 -25.19 5.39
CA THR A 342 -6.98 -25.87 4.39
C THR A 342 -7.36 -24.86 3.32
N ALA A 343 -7.93 -25.30 2.20
CA ALA A 343 -8.49 -24.40 1.18
C ALA A 343 -9.57 -23.41 1.71
N LYS A 344 -9.97 -23.52 2.97
CA LYS A 344 -10.99 -22.65 3.62
C LYS A 344 -10.49 -21.90 4.84
N LYS A 345 -9.28 -22.15 5.27
CA LYS A 345 -8.73 -21.55 6.51
C LYS A 345 -7.30 -21.09 6.29
N LYS A 346 -7.10 -19.81 6.44
CA LYS A 346 -5.80 -19.14 6.27
C LYS A 346 -5.47 -18.27 7.50
N LEU A 347 -4.22 -18.35 7.93
CA LEU A 347 -3.62 -17.43 8.89
C LEU A 347 -2.45 -16.73 8.21
N SER A 348 -2.42 -15.42 8.27
CA SER A 348 -1.24 -14.63 7.91
C SER A 348 -0.75 -13.82 9.11
N VAL A 349 0.56 -13.75 9.26
CA VAL A 349 1.23 -12.95 10.29
C VAL A 349 2.30 -12.13 9.60
N SER A 350 2.24 -10.82 9.78
CA SER A 350 3.24 -9.91 9.20
C SER A 350 3.85 -9.00 10.25
N TYR A 351 5.11 -8.67 10.02
CA TYR A 351 5.84 -7.63 10.73
C TYR A 351 6.44 -6.69 9.68
N ASP A 352 6.05 -5.43 9.75
CA ASP A 352 6.47 -4.36 8.86
C ASP A 352 7.11 -3.26 9.71
N ALA A 353 8.29 -2.80 9.33
CA ALA A 353 9.03 -1.79 10.07
C ALA A 353 9.74 -0.82 9.13
N SER A 354 9.66 0.45 9.42
CA SER A 354 10.42 1.49 8.74
C SER A 354 11.18 2.36 9.71
N LEU A 355 12.39 2.76 9.31
CA LEU A 355 13.27 3.63 10.08
C LEU A 355 13.78 4.74 9.16
N ASN A 356 13.54 6.00 9.55
CA ASN A 356 14.04 7.17 8.85
C ASN A 356 14.93 7.99 9.79
N ILE A 357 16.13 8.39 9.31
CA ILE A 357 17.10 9.14 10.10
C ILE A 357 17.64 10.28 9.25
N ASN A 358 17.43 11.51 9.71
CA ASN A 358 17.92 12.74 9.07
C ASN A 358 17.97 13.91 10.05
N GLN A 359 18.26 15.14 9.59
CA GLN A 359 18.20 16.35 10.44
C GLN A 359 16.84 17.05 10.41
N GLY A 360 15.82 16.50 9.76
CA GLY A 360 14.45 16.99 9.80
C GLY A 360 14.19 18.29 9.04
N PHE A 361 15.14 18.82 8.28
CA PHE A 361 14.91 20.02 7.48
C PHE A 361 14.81 19.71 5.99
N PHE A 362 13.98 20.51 5.30
CA PHE A 362 13.71 20.36 3.87
C PHE A 362 14.30 21.54 3.11
N MET A 363 14.55 21.32 1.81
CA MET A 363 14.94 22.41 0.93
C MET A 363 13.85 23.50 0.94
N PRO A 364 14.16 24.75 1.29
CA PRO A 364 13.16 25.80 1.29
C PRO A 364 12.65 26.02 -0.13
N ARG A 365 11.34 26.12 -0.32
CA ARG A 365 10.80 26.74 -1.52
C ARG A 365 11.32 28.16 -1.61
N ALA A 366 11.52 28.66 -2.82
CA ALA A 366 12.27 29.90 -3.15
C ALA A 366 11.91 31.18 -2.36
N PHE A 367 10.96 31.15 -1.44
CA PHE A 367 10.47 32.32 -0.69
C PHE A 367 10.14 32.06 0.79
N SER A 368 10.52 30.91 1.35
CA SER A 368 10.27 30.63 2.78
C SER A 368 11.57 30.39 3.52
N SER A 369 11.94 31.32 4.41
CA SER A 369 13.11 31.23 5.29
C SER A 369 12.93 30.28 6.48
N THR A 370 11.81 29.57 6.56
CA THR A 370 11.40 28.81 7.75
C THR A 370 11.87 27.36 7.78
N TYR A 371 12.39 26.81 6.70
CA TYR A 371 12.66 25.37 6.61
C TYR A 371 14.12 24.98 6.77
N PHE A 372 15.08 25.74 6.25
CA PHE A 372 16.49 25.46 6.48
C PHE A 372 16.98 26.31 7.64
N PRO A 373 17.67 25.72 8.63
CA PRO A 373 18.10 26.45 9.81
C PRO A 373 19.40 27.25 9.52
N TYR A 374 19.34 28.25 8.65
CA TYR A 374 20.51 29.03 8.21
C TYR A 374 21.35 29.54 9.35
N ARG A 375 20.72 29.92 10.47
CA ARG A 375 21.46 30.40 11.64
C ARG A 375 22.39 29.36 12.26
N TYR A 376 22.13 28.08 12.02
CA TYR A 376 22.94 26.97 12.56
C TYR A 376 23.99 26.47 11.58
N MET A 377 24.17 27.14 10.43
CA MET A 377 25.04 26.66 9.33
C MET A 377 26.47 26.36 9.78
N ASN A 378 27.02 27.12 10.75
CA ASN A 378 28.36 26.92 11.30
C ASN A 378 28.42 25.79 12.34
N ILE A 379 27.28 25.37 12.91
CA ILE A 379 27.21 24.40 14.00
C ILE A 379 26.18 23.29 13.74
N LEU A 380 26.08 22.81 12.50
CA LEU A 380 25.12 21.76 12.13
C LEU A 380 25.34 20.43 12.88
N ASP A 381 26.55 20.17 13.38
CA ASP A 381 26.83 19.04 14.28
C ASP A 381 26.13 19.18 15.66
N ASN A 382 25.73 20.38 16.01
CA ASN A 382 24.97 20.72 17.20
C ASN A 382 23.47 21.01 16.87
N TYR A 383 23.03 20.67 15.68
CA TYR A 383 21.63 20.64 15.31
C TYR A 383 21.03 19.24 15.58
N ASN A 384 19.72 19.17 15.71
CA ASN A 384 19.05 17.92 16.07
C ASN A 384 19.13 16.86 14.96
N THR A 385 19.22 15.61 15.37
CA THR A 385 18.94 14.44 14.53
C THR A 385 17.53 13.97 14.84
N VAL A 386 16.72 13.77 13.79
CA VAL A 386 15.38 13.20 13.87
C VAL A 386 15.47 11.73 13.52
N THR A 387 14.97 10.90 14.41
CA THR A 387 14.82 9.44 14.21
C THR A 387 13.34 9.10 14.27
N ARG A 388 12.78 8.60 13.16
CA ARG A 388 11.40 8.10 13.10
C ARG A 388 11.42 6.60 12.91
N ASP A 389 10.80 5.87 13.83
CA ASP A 389 10.67 4.41 13.83
C ASP A 389 9.18 4.05 13.83
N THR A 390 8.73 3.34 12.81
CA THR A 390 7.33 2.93 12.66
C THR A 390 7.25 1.43 12.50
N ARG A 391 6.36 0.77 13.23
CA ARG A 391 6.23 -0.69 13.24
C ARG A 391 4.78 -1.11 13.20
N LEU A 392 4.48 -2.08 12.35
CA LEU A 392 3.19 -2.74 12.28
C LEU A 392 3.39 -4.25 12.51
N PHE A 393 2.81 -4.78 13.55
CA PHE A 393 2.57 -6.21 13.70
C PHE A 393 1.10 -6.48 13.37
N ASN A 394 0.83 -7.40 12.44
CA ASN A 394 -0.52 -7.72 12.02
C ASN A 394 -0.70 -9.23 11.90
N MET A 395 -1.81 -9.74 12.42
CA MET A 395 -2.25 -11.13 12.31
C MET A 395 -3.67 -11.16 11.77
N ASN A 396 -3.87 -11.86 10.67
CA ASN A 396 -5.15 -11.97 10.01
C ASN A 396 -5.54 -13.46 9.87
N TRP A 397 -6.73 -13.82 10.36
CA TRP A 397 -7.33 -15.12 10.20
C TRP A 397 -8.55 -15.03 9.29
N THR A 398 -8.56 -15.78 8.20
CA THR A 398 -9.69 -15.89 7.29
C THR A 398 -10.27 -17.31 7.32
N HIS A 399 -11.57 -17.43 7.48
CA HIS A 399 -12.27 -18.72 7.41
C HIS A 399 -13.52 -18.65 6.54
N THR A 400 -13.50 -19.36 5.43
CA THR A 400 -14.67 -19.63 4.58
C THR A 400 -15.54 -20.72 5.20
N VAL A 401 -16.64 -20.34 5.85
CA VAL A 401 -17.54 -21.27 6.54
C VAL A 401 -18.35 -22.08 5.53
N SER A 402 -18.83 -21.41 4.48
CA SER A 402 -19.64 -22.02 3.41
C SER A 402 -19.41 -21.24 2.11
N THR A 403 -19.97 -21.74 1.00
CA THR A 403 -19.94 -21.05 -0.30
C THR A 403 -20.66 -19.68 -0.32
N SER A 404 -21.32 -19.31 0.79
CA SER A 404 -22.04 -18.05 0.92
C SER A 404 -21.65 -17.24 2.17
N SER A 405 -20.69 -17.71 2.96
CA SER A 405 -20.34 -17.05 4.22
C SER A 405 -18.88 -17.25 4.59
N PHE A 406 -18.23 -16.15 4.98
CA PHE A 406 -16.88 -16.17 5.53
C PHE A 406 -16.75 -15.13 6.65
N TYR A 407 -15.75 -15.29 7.50
CA TYR A 407 -15.37 -14.29 8.47
C TYR A 407 -13.85 -14.10 8.51
N GLU A 408 -13.46 -12.91 8.92
CA GLU A 408 -12.07 -12.49 9.09
C GLU A 408 -11.91 -11.96 10.51
N ILE A 409 -10.76 -12.23 11.09
CA ILE A 409 -10.35 -11.69 12.38
C ILE A 409 -8.97 -11.08 12.18
N THR A 410 -8.84 -9.80 12.48
CA THR A 410 -7.58 -9.06 12.43
C THR A 410 -7.18 -8.63 13.83
N VAL A 411 -5.95 -8.91 14.21
CA VAL A 411 -5.34 -8.43 15.45
C VAL A 411 -4.00 -7.81 15.10
N GLY A 412 -3.81 -6.57 15.49
CA GLY A 412 -2.57 -5.89 15.15
C GLY A 412 -2.19 -4.81 16.14
N LYS A 413 -0.95 -4.39 16.02
CA LYS A 413 -0.35 -3.32 16.81
C LYS A 413 0.48 -2.43 15.89
N PHE A 414 0.14 -1.16 15.85
CA PHE A 414 0.87 -0.14 15.11
C PHE A 414 1.51 0.81 16.11
N THR A 415 2.82 1.02 15.97
CA THR A 415 3.59 1.91 16.84
C THR A 415 4.35 2.90 15.98
N THR A 416 4.27 4.18 16.32
CA THR A 416 5.08 5.26 15.76
C THR A 416 5.88 5.91 16.87
N MET A 417 7.18 6.04 16.68
CA MET A 417 8.09 6.74 17.57
C MET A 417 8.87 7.76 16.76
N GLU A 418 8.92 8.98 17.25
CA GLU A 418 9.72 10.06 16.64
C GLU A 418 10.49 10.79 17.74
N HIS A 419 11.79 10.77 17.62
CA HIS A 419 12.72 11.42 18.55
C HIS A 419 13.56 12.44 17.83
N SER A 420 13.69 13.63 18.42
CA SER A 420 14.54 14.71 17.92
C SER A 420 15.41 15.22 19.04
N ALA A 421 16.72 15.13 18.88
CA ALA A 421 17.69 15.58 19.87
C ALA A 421 19.02 15.97 19.24
N VAL A 422 19.76 16.83 19.89
CA VAL A 422 21.15 17.11 19.55
C VAL A 422 22.02 16.02 20.18
N GLN A 423 22.79 15.29 19.35
CA GLN A 423 23.72 14.25 19.77
C GLN A 423 23.10 13.13 20.63
N ASP A 424 21.78 12.88 20.44
CA ASP A 424 20.98 11.93 21.24
C ASP A 424 21.01 12.22 22.75
N LEU A 425 21.22 13.49 23.15
CA LEU A 425 21.21 13.94 24.52
C LEU A 425 19.79 14.32 24.95
N HIS A 426 19.51 14.14 26.23
CA HIS A 426 18.28 14.69 26.81
C HIS A 426 18.41 16.22 26.96
N TRP A 427 17.32 16.96 26.76
CA TRP A 427 17.34 18.42 26.79
C TRP A 427 17.93 19.05 28.06
N ASN A 428 17.88 18.33 29.21
CA ASN A 428 18.51 18.75 30.47
C ASN A 428 20.04 18.73 30.41
N ASP A 429 20.62 17.97 29.46
CA ASP A 429 22.07 17.80 29.32
C ASP A 429 22.66 18.80 28.32
N TYR A 430 21.83 19.70 27.79
CA TYR A 430 22.28 20.78 26.90
C TYR A 430 22.98 21.86 27.74
N GLU A 431 24.29 21.74 27.92
CA GLU A 431 25.08 22.62 28.77
C GLU A 431 25.37 23.98 28.13
N GLN A 432 25.32 24.07 26.81
CA GLN A 432 25.69 25.28 26.08
C GLN A 432 24.45 26.01 25.57
N ARG A 433 24.38 27.30 25.86
CA ARG A 433 23.38 28.18 25.23
C ARG A 433 23.89 28.62 23.86
N LEU A 434 22.94 28.83 22.93
CA LEU A 434 23.24 29.48 21.67
C LEU A 434 23.81 30.85 21.88
N ASP A 435 24.92 31.14 21.24
CA ASP A 435 25.56 32.45 21.27
C ASP A 435 25.61 33.01 19.84
N LEU A 436 24.97 34.14 19.65
CA LEU A 436 25.11 34.90 18.41
C LEU A 436 26.47 35.55 18.44
N GLU A 437 27.16 35.66 17.32
CA GLU A 437 28.33 36.52 17.20
C GLU A 437 28.05 37.88 17.83
N PRO A 438 28.85 38.29 18.78
CA PRO A 438 28.61 39.56 19.45
C PRO A 438 28.67 40.69 18.42
N ILE A 439 27.75 41.65 18.55
CA ILE A 439 27.83 42.89 17.80
C ILE A 439 29.17 43.53 18.13
N ASN A 440 30.08 43.55 17.17
CA ASN A 440 31.37 44.22 17.34
C ASN A 440 31.16 45.74 17.27
N TYR A 441 31.26 46.36 18.40
CA TYR A 441 31.34 47.81 18.45
C TYR A 441 32.78 48.24 18.17
N ASN A 442 33.03 48.80 17.00
CA ASN A 442 34.32 49.40 16.74
C ASN A 442 34.33 50.81 17.33
N LEU A 443 34.75 50.92 18.59
CA LEU A 443 34.78 52.18 19.31
C LEU A 443 35.78 53.18 18.77
N ASP A 444 36.76 52.71 17.97
CA ASP A 444 37.83 53.54 17.40
C ASP A 444 37.49 54.03 15.97
N ASP A 445 36.41 53.53 15.39
CA ASP A 445 35.99 53.92 14.04
C ASP A 445 34.68 54.72 14.13
N THR A 446 34.81 56.02 14.10
CA THR A 446 33.69 56.93 14.03
C THR A 446 33.49 57.40 12.59
N ASP A 447 32.24 57.56 12.15
CA ASP A 447 31.94 58.21 10.88
C ASP A 447 32.33 59.71 10.92
N LEU A 448 32.20 60.38 9.76
CA LEU A 448 32.54 61.81 9.67
C LEU A 448 31.73 62.71 10.59
N ASP A 449 30.62 62.23 11.12
CA ASP A 449 29.73 62.91 12.08
C ASP A 449 30.03 62.56 13.54
N GLY A 450 31.03 61.68 13.81
CA GLY A 450 31.44 61.23 15.13
C GLY A 450 30.57 60.16 15.77
N ASN A 451 29.76 59.47 14.97
CA ASN A 451 28.96 58.33 15.46
C ASN A 451 29.77 57.04 15.46
N ILE A 452 29.55 56.22 16.47
CA ILE A 452 30.17 54.88 16.59
C ILE A 452 29.65 53.99 15.45
N GLN A 453 30.57 53.43 14.66
CA GLN A 453 30.21 52.41 13.70
C GLN A 453 29.90 51.10 14.42
N ILE A 454 28.73 50.57 14.14
CA ILE A 454 28.30 49.28 14.63
C ILE A 454 28.42 48.26 13.49
N THR A 455 29.31 47.32 13.63
CA THR A 455 29.37 46.16 12.73
C THR A 455 28.49 45.08 13.32
N TYR A 456 27.44 44.71 12.61
CA TYR A 456 26.60 43.59 12.99
C TYR A 456 27.34 42.28 12.69
N GLY A 457 27.15 41.29 13.56
CA GLY A 457 27.56 39.92 13.25
C GLY A 457 26.84 39.39 12.02
N ASP A 458 27.28 38.26 11.51
CA ASP A 458 26.72 37.61 10.31
C ASP A 458 25.38 36.92 10.56
N GLU A 459 24.82 37.02 11.78
CA GLU A 459 23.59 36.39 12.24
C GLU A 459 23.63 34.85 12.35
N PHE A 460 24.80 34.24 12.19
CA PHE A 460 24.97 32.80 12.41
C PHE A 460 25.37 32.47 13.85
N TYR A 461 25.01 31.29 14.30
CA TYR A 461 25.48 30.75 15.57
C TYR A 461 26.84 30.09 15.40
N ASP A 462 27.79 30.39 16.30
CA ASP A 462 29.12 29.81 16.31
C ASP A 462 29.27 28.72 17.39
N THR A 463 28.42 28.76 18.42
CA THR A 463 28.47 27.84 19.56
C THR A 463 27.06 27.53 20.08
N GLY A 464 26.96 26.44 20.83
CA GLY A 464 25.72 26.03 21.47
C GLY A 464 25.00 24.92 20.77
N PHE A 465 23.86 24.52 21.30
CA PHE A 465 22.99 23.49 20.80
C PHE A 465 21.66 24.05 20.29
N ALA A 466 21.10 23.49 19.24
CA ALA A 466 19.73 23.79 18.83
C ALA A 466 18.76 23.45 19.96
N PRO A 467 17.81 24.34 20.31
CA PRO A 467 16.94 24.11 21.47
C PRO A 467 15.83 23.11 21.24
N GLU A 468 15.74 22.55 20.05
CA GLU A 468 14.68 21.60 19.71
C GLU A 468 14.98 20.24 20.33
N TRP A 469 14.03 19.75 21.10
CA TRP A 469 13.99 18.42 21.64
C TRP A 469 12.56 17.95 21.74
N TYR A 470 12.27 16.77 21.24
CA TYR A 470 11.00 16.08 21.48
C TYR A 470 11.15 14.57 21.41
N ASP A 471 10.26 13.90 22.11
CA ASP A 471 10.13 12.45 22.12
C ASP A 471 8.65 12.11 22.07
N LEU A 472 8.20 11.65 20.90
CA LEU A 472 6.81 11.39 20.61
C LEU A 472 6.65 9.89 20.37
N SER A 473 5.66 9.30 21.01
CA SER A 473 5.29 7.91 20.75
C SER A 473 3.79 7.75 20.70
N SER A 474 3.32 6.91 19.82
CA SER A 474 1.94 6.50 19.78
C SER A 474 1.83 5.02 19.48
N GLU A 475 0.83 4.38 20.06
CA GLU A 475 0.58 2.97 19.89
C GLU A 475 -0.92 2.71 19.72
N ASN A 476 -1.27 2.02 18.63
CA ASN A 476 -2.62 1.53 18.37
C ASN A 476 -2.63 0.01 18.40
N THR A 477 -3.34 -0.57 19.37
CA THR A 477 -3.65 -2.00 19.39
C THR A 477 -5.10 -2.19 18.97
N ARG A 478 -5.34 -2.98 17.91
CA ARG A 478 -6.66 -3.18 17.35
C ARG A 478 -7.02 -4.66 17.27
N PHE A 479 -8.26 -4.96 17.65
CA PHE A 479 -8.95 -6.21 17.37
C PHE A 479 -10.15 -5.90 16.47
N ASP A 480 -10.27 -6.65 15.37
CA ASP A 480 -11.34 -6.50 14.39
C ASP A 480 -11.88 -7.86 14.00
N MET A 481 -13.20 -7.96 13.83
CA MET A 481 -13.87 -9.16 13.36
C MET A 481 -14.97 -8.78 12.38
N ASP A 482 -14.87 -9.25 11.16
CA ASP A 482 -15.82 -9.04 10.08
C ASP A 482 -16.47 -10.35 9.68
N TRP A 483 -17.77 -10.33 9.49
CA TRP A 483 -18.53 -11.45 8.96
C TRP A 483 -19.34 -11.04 7.73
N THR A 484 -19.09 -11.72 6.62
CA THR A 484 -19.77 -11.48 5.34
C THR A 484 -20.65 -12.67 5.00
N VAL A 485 -21.89 -12.38 4.60
CA VAL A 485 -22.88 -13.38 4.16
C VAL A 485 -23.50 -12.92 2.85
N HIS A 486 -23.50 -13.81 1.85
CA HIS A 486 -24.24 -13.65 0.61
C HIS A 486 -25.55 -14.42 0.69
N THR A 487 -26.67 -13.74 0.51
CA THR A 487 -28.01 -14.35 0.52
C THR A 487 -28.33 -14.96 -0.85
N LYS A 488 -29.22 -15.96 -0.89
CA LYS A 488 -29.71 -16.54 -2.15
C LYS A 488 -30.45 -15.53 -3.04
N SER A 489 -30.89 -14.42 -2.49
CA SER A 489 -31.54 -13.30 -3.21
C SER A 489 -30.55 -12.28 -3.78
N GLY A 490 -29.24 -12.55 -3.74
CA GLY A 490 -28.20 -11.69 -4.30
C GLY A 490 -27.74 -10.53 -3.38
N HIS A 491 -28.22 -10.46 -2.12
CA HIS A 491 -27.76 -9.43 -1.21
C HIS A 491 -26.47 -9.85 -0.50
N LYS A 492 -25.50 -8.93 -0.43
CA LYS A 492 -24.31 -9.03 0.43
C LYS A 492 -24.59 -8.29 1.74
N ILE A 493 -24.44 -8.99 2.86
CA ILE A 493 -24.55 -8.43 4.20
C ILE A 493 -23.19 -8.57 4.86
N LYS A 494 -22.62 -7.46 5.31
CA LYS A 494 -21.40 -7.41 6.10
C LYS A 494 -21.72 -6.83 7.48
N THR A 495 -21.25 -7.48 8.54
CA THR A 495 -21.33 -6.99 9.92
C THR A 495 -20.00 -7.23 10.59
N GLY A 496 -19.60 -6.35 11.47
CA GLY A 496 -18.31 -6.46 12.15
C GLY A 496 -18.31 -5.80 13.52
N PHE A 497 -17.21 -6.02 14.22
CA PHE A 497 -16.91 -5.42 15.51
C PHE A 497 -15.43 -5.00 15.49
N GLU A 498 -15.18 -3.77 15.88
CA GLU A 498 -13.83 -3.20 16.00
C GLU A 498 -13.63 -2.70 17.44
N HIS A 499 -12.46 -2.99 18.01
CA HIS A 499 -12.02 -2.44 19.27
C HIS A 499 -10.57 -1.97 19.16
N THR A 500 -10.34 -0.68 19.40
CA THR A 500 -9.03 -0.07 19.34
C THR A 500 -8.65 0.50 20.71
N ILE A 501 -7.45 0.21 21.16
CA ILE A 501 -6.80 0.83 22.33
C ILE A 501 -5.66 1.68 21.81
N THR A 502 -5.67 2.96 22.20
CA THR A 502 -4.66 3.94 21.80
C THR A 502 -3.92 4.44 23.03
N ASP A 503 -2.59 4.35 23.01
CA ASP A 503 -1.67 4.94 23.98
C ASP A 503 -0.83 6.02 23.28
N ILE A 504 -0.65 7.18 23.95
CA ILE A 504 0.05 8.37 23.42
C ILE A 504 1.04 8.88 24.46
#